data_799c9b6656023b259d50c5880ebe8baf
#
_entry.id   799c9b6656023b259d50c5880ebe8baf
#
_cell.length_a   1.000
_cell.length_b   1.000
_cell.length_c   1.000
_cell.angle_alpha   90.00
_cell.angle_beta   90.00
_cell.angle_gamma   90.00
#
_symmetry.space_group_name_H-M   'P 1'
#
loop_
_entity.id
_entity.type
_entity.pdbx_description
1 polymer ?
#
loop_
_entity_poly.entity_id
_entity_poly.type
_entity_poly.pdbx_seq_one_letter_code
_entity_poly.pdbx_strand_id
1 'polypeptide(L)'
;ANFRSNFSLSGWSSVGGQVRNPHMLDRNPCGSSSGTGAAVAASLAAGGVGTETNGSIICPSNVNGLVGFKPTVGLIPQEGIVPISPSQD
;
A
#
# COMPACT_ATOMS: atom_id res chain seq x y z
N ALA A 1 2.14 -6.24 -2.66
CA ALA A 1 2.45 -5.57 -1.37
C ALA A 1 3.95 -5.53 -1.13
N ASN A 2 4.43 -4.44 -0.59
CA ASN A 2 5.84 -4.22 -0.30
C ASN A 2 6.06 -4.29 1.21
N PHE A 3 5.80 -5.44 1.79
CA PHE A 3 5.95 -5.72 3.20
C PHE A 3 7.20 -6.56 3.45
N ARG A 4 8.13 -6.02 4.20
CA ARG A 4 9.35 -6.71 4.62
C ARG A 4 9.32 -7.09 6.09
N SER A 5 8.86 -6.18 6.94
CA SER A 5 8.69 -6.38 8.38
C SER A 5 7.86 -5.25 8.97
N ASN A 6 7.42 -5.40 10.21
CA ASN A 6 6.69 -4.36 10.95
C ASN A 6 7.50 -3.05 11.13
N PHE A 7 8.80 -3.10 10.94
CA PHE A 7 9.69 -1.95 11.07
C PHE A 7 10.11 -1.36 9.72
N SER A 8 9.64 -1.92 8.61
CA SER A 8 10.02 -1.50 7.27
C SER A 8 8.83 -0.83 6.57
N LEU A 9 8.90 0.47 6.43
CA LEU A 9 7.93 1.27 5.68
C LEU A 9 8.48 1.74 4.33
N SER A 10 9.52 1.08 3.85
CA SER A 10 10.33 1.59 2.75
C SER A 10 9.75 1.37 1.35
N GLY A 11 8.73 0.52 1.19
CA GLY A 11 8.19 0.22 -0.14
C GLY A 11 9.09 -0.65 -1.01
N TRP A 12 10.03 -1.37 -0.41
CA TRP A 12 10.94 -2.26 -1.14
C TRP A 12 10.35 -3.68 -1.28
N SER A 13 10.58 -4.28 -2.43
CA SER A 13 10.29 -5.70 -2.66
C SER A 13 11.42 -6.38 -3.44
N SER A 14 11.56 -7.70 -3.26
CA SER A 14 12.54 -8.50 -4.01
C SER A 14 12.19 -8.62 -5.50
N VAL A 15 10.93 -8.43 -5.86
CA VAL A 15 10.45 -8.55 -7.25
C VAL A 15 10.64 -7.24 -8.02
N GLY A 16 10.25 -6.12 -7.43
CA GLY A 16 10.19 -4.82 -8.12
C GLY A 16 11.21 -3.79 -7.61
N GLY A 17 11.99 -4.11 -6.59
CA GLY A 17 12.91 -3.16 -5.99
C GLY A 17 12.21 -2.09 -5.15
N GLN A 18 12.73 -0.88 -5.18
CA GLN A 18 12.26 0.25 -4.38
C GLN A 18 11.22 1.09 -5.11
N VAL A 19 10.02 1.12 -4.59
CA VAL A 19 9.00 2.10 -4.97
C VAL A 19 9.34 3.45 -4.35
N ARG A 20 9.18 4.52 -5.10
CA ARG A 20 9.42 5.89 -4.67
C ARG A 20 8.13 6.69 -4.69
N ASN A 21 8.05 7.74 -3.85
CA ASN A 21 6.94 8.68 -3.90
C ASN A 21 7.01 9.48 -5.21
N PRO A 22 5.97 9.47 -6.07
CA PRO A 22 6.04 10.12 -7.38
C PRO A 22 6.08 11.65 -7.32
N HIS A 23 5.65 12.26 -6.21
CA HIS A 23 5.72 13.70 -6.01
C HIS A 23 7.09 14.16 -5.53
N MET A 24 7.82 13.28 -4.81
CA MET A 24 9.14 13.56 -4.25
C MET A 24 9.97 12.27 -4.25
N LEU A 25 10.76 12.07 -5.29
CA LEU A 25 11.49 10.82 -5.53
C LEU A 25 12.52 10.46 -4.46
N ASP A 26 12.90 11.39 -3.60
CA ASP A 26 13.76 11.18 -2.43
C ASP A 26 12.98 10.78 -1.18
N ARG A 27 11.65 10.71 -1.25
CA ARG A 27 10.78 10.37 -0.14
C ARG A 27 10.25 8.94 -0.21
N ASN A 28 9.98 8.42 0.97
CA ASN A 28 9.40 7.11 1.17
C ASN A 28 7.91 7.12 0.75
N PRO A 29 7.44 6.14 -0.02
CA PRO A 29 6.03 6.04 -0.41
C PRO A 29 5.15 5.40 0.67
N CYS A 30 5.72 5.03 1.82
CA CYS A 30 5.10 4.16 2.81
C CYS A 30 4.72 2.78 2.24
N GLY A 31 4.02 1.95 2.98
CA GLY A 31 3.63 0.60 2.59
C GLY A 31 2.56 0.03 3.52
N SER A 32 2.16 -1.19 3.22
CA SER A 32 2.67 -2.16 2.24
C SER A 32 2.06 -2.03 0.83
N SER A 33 0.99 -1.24 0.62
CA SER A 33 0.40 -0.98 -0.70
C SER A 33 1.14 0.15 -1.45
N SER A 34 2.47 0.14 -1.42
CA SER A 34 3.31 1.20 -1.95
C SER A 34 3.18 1.38 -3.45
N GLY A 35 3.16 0.27 -4.20
CA GLY A 35 3.06 0.29 -5.65
C GLY A 35 1.73 0.85 -6.11
N THR A 36 0.62 0.43 -5.49
CA THR A 36 -0.71 0.95 -5.79
C THR A 36 -0.79 2.44 -5.49
N GLY A 37 -0.31 2.86 -4.30
CA GLY A 37 -0.29 4.28 -3.94
C GLY A 37 0.51 5.12 -4.93
N ALA A 38 1.72 4.70 -5.26
CA ALA A 38 2.57 5.43 -6.22
C ALA A 38 1.96 5.47 -7.63
N ALA A 39 1.38 4.36 -8.10
CA ALA A 39 0.77 4.29 -9.43
C ALA A 39 -0.43 5.24 -9.58
N VAL A 40 -1.33 5.25 -8.59
CA VAL A 40 -2.50 6.14 -8.59
C VAL A 40 -2.05 7.61 -8.48
N ALA A 41 -1.09 7.91 -7.60
CA ALA A 41 -0.56 9.26 -7.45
C ALA A 41 0.17 9.75 -8.71
N ALA A 42 0.78 8.85 -9.47
CA ALA A 42 1.38 9.15 -10.77
C ALA A 42 0.38 9.19 -11.93
N SER A 43 -0.94 9.13 -11.65
CA SER A 43 -2.01 9.13 -12.65
C SER A 43 -1.95 7.95 -13.65
N LEU A 44 -1.35 6.83 -13.26
CA LEU A 44 -1.32 5.63 -14.08
C LEU A 44 -2.64 4.84 -14.01
N ALA A 45 -3.47 5.11 -13.02
CA ALA A 45 -4.80 4.53 -12.84
C ALA A 45 -5.70 5.50 -12.08
N ALA A 46 -7.01 5.43 -12.33
CA ALA A 46 -8.01 6.26 -11.63
C ALA A 46 -8.20 5.84 -10.17
N GLY A 47 -7.87 4.62 -9.83
CA GLY A 47 -7.95 4.05 -8.49
C GLY A 47 -7.22 2.73 -8.44
N GLY A 48 -7.08 2.15 -7.26
CA GLY A 48 -6.38 0.89 -7.11
C GLY A 48 -6.75 0.13 -5.84
N VAL A 49 -6.49 -1.15 -5.84
CA VAL A 49 -6.72 -2.04 -4.70
C VAL A 49 -5.45 -2.12 -3.86
N GLY A 50 -5.61 -2.00 -2.57
CA GLY A 50 -4.57 -2.25 -1.59
C GLY A 50 -5.02 -3.29 -0.56
N THR A 51 -4.12 -3.65 0.33
CA THR A 51 -4.41 -4.52 1.46
C THR A 51 -3.89 -3.86 2.74
N GLU A 52 -4.61 -4.03 3.84
CA GLU A 52 -4.22 -3.44 5.10
C GLU A 52 -4.57 -4.31 6.30
N THR A 53 -3.55 -4.63 7.08
CA THR A 53 -3.71 -5.08 8.46
C THR A 53 -3.72 -3.87 9.38
N ASN A 54 -2.68 -3.02 9.27
CA ASN A 54 -2.51 -1.82 10.08
C ASN A 54 -1.75 -0.76 9.29
N GLY A 55 -2.46 0.20 8.72
CA GLY A 55 -1.89 1.34 8.01
C GLY A 55 -1.49 1.11 6.55
N SER A 56 -1.56 -0.11 6.04
CA SER A 56 -0.98 -0.45 4.72
C SER A 56 -1.76 0.07 3.50
N ILE A 57 -2.96 0.60 3.67
CA ILE A 57 -3.69 1.40 2.69
C ILE A 57 -3.58 2.88 3.07
N ILE A 58 -3.86 3.18 4.33
CA ILE A 58 -3.96 4.56 4.82
C ILE A 58 -2.62 5.29 4.74
N CYS A 59 -1.53 4.65 5.15
CA CYS A 59 -0.21 5.29 5.13
C CYS A 59 0.26 5.62 3.70
N PRO A 60 0.32 4.67 2.73
CA PRO A 60 0.73 5.04 1.38
C PRO A 60 -0.23 6.01 0.71
N SER A 61 -1.53 5.97 1.01
CA SER A 61 -2.47 6.97 0.49
C SER A 61 -2.13 8.36 1.03
N ASN A 62 -1.94 8.49 2.34
CA ASN A 62 -1.63 9.77 2.98
C ASN A 62 -0.35 10.40 2.41
N VAL A 63 0.76 9.65 2.38
CA VAL A 63 2.05 10.23 1.95
C VAL A 63 2.14 10.49 0.44
N ASN A 64 1.27 9.87 -0.35
CA ASN A 64 1.18 10.09 -1.80
C ASN A 64 0.03 11.02 -2.19
N GLY A 65 -0.64 11.68 -1.24
CA GLY A 65 -1.68 12.66 -1.50
C GLY A 65 -2.99 12.09 -2.05
N LEU A 66 -3.34 10.87 -1.65
CA LEU A 66 -4.52 10.14 -2.11
C LEU A 66 -5.55 9.97 -0.99
N VAL A 67 -6.78 9.65 -1.39
CA VAL A 67 -7.80 9.15 -0.47
C VAL A 67 -7.60 7.64 -0.30
N GLY A 68 -7.29 7.21 0.93
CA GLY A 68 -7.24 5.80 1.30
C GLY A 68 -8.52 5.41 2.05
N PHE A 69 -9.09 4.26 1.67
CA PHE A 69 -10.27 3.74 2.33
C PHE A 69 -10.06 2.27 2.71
N LYS A 70 -10.13 1.98 4.00
CA LYS A 70 -10.15 0.62 4.54
C LYS A 70 -11.57 0.28 4.96
N PRO A 71 -12.28 -0.58 4.24
CA PRO A 71 -13.65 -0.97 4.61
C PRO A 71 -13.65 -1.85 5.87
N THR A 72 -14.84 -2.07 6.41
CA THR A 72 -15.05 -3.04 7.49
C THR A 72 -14.54 -4.41 7.06
N VAL A 73 -13.80 -5.07 7.94
CA VAL A 73 -13.29 -6.43 7.70
C VAL A 73 -14.45 -7.36 7.35
N GLY A 74 -14.29 -8.16 6.31
CA GLY A 74 -15.30 -9.06 5.79
C GLY A 74 -16.28 -8.44 4.78
N LEU A 75 -16.26 -7.13 4.55
CA LEU A 75 -17.10 -6.50 3.54
C LEU A 75 -16.62 -6.83 2.11
N ILE A 76 -15.30 -6.94 1.94
CA ILE A 76 -14.68 -7.32 0.69
C ILE A 76 -14.06 -8.71 0.86
N PRO A 77 -14.25 -9.64 -0.09
CA PRO A 77 -13.63 -10.97 -0.03
C PRO A 77 -12.11 -10.88 0.06
N GLN A 78 -11.53 -11.74 0.89
CA GLN A 78 -10.07 -11.82 1.08
C GLN A 78 -9.42 -12.90 0.20
N GLU A 79 -10.18 -13.56 -0.63
CA GLU A 79 -9.66 -14.61 -1.51
C GLU A 79 -8.57 -14.04 -2.45
N GLY A 80 -7.44 -14.73 -2.53
CA GLY A 80 -6.29 -14.30 -3.35
C GLY A 80 -5.38 -13.27 -2.68
N ILE A 81 -5.70 -12.83 -1.46
CA ILE A 81 -4.83 -11.94 -0.68
C ILE A 81 -3.86 -12.77 0.16
N VAL A 82 -2.57 -12.41 0.12
CA VAL A 82 -1.59 -12.97 1.06
C VAL A 82 -1.82 -12.32 2.43
N PRO A 83 -2.26 -13.08 3.43
CA PRO A 83 -2.64 -12.50 4.71
C PRO A 83 -1.41 -12.19 5.58
N ILE A 84 -1.52 -11.14 6.38
CA ILE A 84 -0.65 -10.88 7.53
C ILE A 84 -1.42 -11.26 8.81
N SER A 85 -2.62 -10.74 8.96
CA SER A 85 -3.52 -11.09 10.06
C SER A 85 -4.95 -11.25 9.52
N PRO A 86 -5.40 -12.49 9.26
CA PRO A 86 -6.70 -12.74 8.63
C PRO A 86 -7.90 -12.14 9.37
N SER A 87 -7.76 -11.90 10.68
CA SER A 87 -8.82 -11.28 11.48
C SER A 87 -8.86 -9.75 11.37
N GLN A 88 -7.87 -9.14 10.72
CA GLN A 88 -7.73 -7.67 10.63
C GLN A 88 -7.59 -7.17 9.20
N ASP A 89 -7.19 -8.06 8.31
CA ASP A 89 -6.94 -7.72 6.91
C ASP A 89 -8.23 -7.37 6.14
#